data_7852f75862509183c68a8550ebfcaa5e
#
_entry.id   7852f75862509183c68a8550ebfcaa5e
#
_cell.length_a   1.000
_cell.length_b   1.000
_cell.length_c   1.000
_cell.angle_alpha   90.00
_cell.angle_beta   90.00
_cell.angle_gamma   90.00
#
_symmetry.space_group_name_H-M   'P 1'
#
loop_
_entity.id
_entity.type
_entity.pdbx_description
1 polymer ?
#
loop_
_entity_poly.entity_id
_entity_poly.type
_entity_poly.pdbx_seq_one_letter_code
_entity_poly.pdbx_strand_id
1 'polypeptide(L)'
;MKRNILYLLSIGICLFTCVGSHAAAPETRAHLERGRSLFDHGRWTDARYELLKAREGADRDDRLTLQQIDYQLAVCALKLGSRDAEAMLADFSKRYPESVYNNDLRFAQGLLYCSRSEYDKALACFGRVNYRALDRTRREQYDLRMGYIEFGRDDYDRAMTYFDRINPQSEFYDHALYYKSYIAYAREQYDWARSGFERLLKSEAYGEVAPYYLLQIEFKQGNY
;
A
#
# COMPACT_ATOMS: atom_id res chain seq x y z
N MET A 1 47.02 -79.86 -8.50
CA MET A 1 46.12 -79.04 -9.27
C MET A 1 45.68 -77.88 -8.39
N LYS A 2 46.24 -76.70 -8.57
CA LYS A 2 45.94 -75.47 -7.82
C LYS A 2 45.17 -74.53 -8.72
N ARG A 3 43.92 -74.15 -8.39
CA ARG A 3 43.17 -73.12 -9.08
C ARG A 3 43.20 -71.85 -8.22
N ASN A 4 43.88 -70.81 -8.74
CA ASN A 4 43.89 -69.48 -8.22
C ASN A 4 42.57 -68.81 -8.55
N ILE A 5 41.86 -68.29 -7.54
CA ILE A 5 40.67 -67.41 -7.73
C ILE A 5 41.17 -66.00 -7.44
N LEU A 6 41.20 -65.18 -8.51
CA LEU A 6 41.41 -63.75 -8.45
C LEU A 6 40.14 -63.08 -7.95
N TYR A 7 40.18 -62.41 -6.82
CA TYR A 7 39.14 -61.50 -6.35
C TYR A 7 39.40 -60.13 -6.96
N LEU A 8 38.55 -59.71 -7.90
CA LEU A 8 38.45 -58.34 -8.37
C LEU A 8 37.67 -57.52 -7.35
N LEU A 9 38.34 -56.67 -6.59
CA LEU A 9 37.76 -55.60 -5.79
C LEU A 9 37.33 -54.46 -6.70
N SER A 10 36.05 -54.37 -7.02
CA SER A 10 35.44 -53.20 -7.66
C SER A 10 35.28 -52.10 -6.59
N ILE A 11 36.15 -51.09 -6.62
CA ILE A 11 36.01 -49.87 -5.85
C ILE A 11 34.89 -49.06 -6.51
N GLY A 12 33.71 -49.12 -5.95
CA GLY A 12 32.62 -48.24 -6.30
C GLY A 12 32.92 -46.84 -5.75
N ILE A 13 33.33 -45.95 -6.64
CA ILE A 13 33.39 -44.52 -6.33
C ILE A 13 31.96 -44.01 -6.28
N CYS A 14 31.37 -43.90 -5.07
CA CYS A 14 30.19 -43.12 -4.84
C CYS A 14 30.54 -41.64 -5.04
N LEU A 15 30.27 -41.12 -6.22
CA LEU A 15 30.19 -39.69 -6.44
C LEU A 15 29.00 -39.17 -5.62
N PHE A 16 29.24 -38.77 -4.38
CA PHE A 16 28.33 -37.91 -3.61
C PHE A 16 28.33 -36.56 -4.33
N THR A 17 27.40 -36.38 -5.26
CA THR A 17 27.06 -35.05 -5.71
C THR A 17 26.44 -34.34 -4.51
N CYS A 18 27.29 -33.58 -3.79
CA CYS A 18 26.79 -32.54 -2.90
C CYS A 18 25.90 -31.61 -3.74
N VAL A 19 24.57 -31.80 -3.63
CA VAL A 19 23.64 -30.75 -3.95
C VAL A 19 23.91 -29.66 -2.91
N GLY A 20 24.88 -28.79 -3.24
CA GLY A 20 25.17 -27.62 -2.45
C GLY A 20 23.91 -26.75 -2.47
N SER A 21 23.24 -26.65 -1.33
CA SER A 21 22.32 -25.55 -1.09
C SER A 21 23.14 -24.28 -1.33
N HIS A 22 22.89 -23.58 -2.44
CA HIS A 22 23.50 -22.29 -2.71
C HIS A 22 22.92 -21.28 -1.72
N ALA A 23 23.50 -21.23 -0.51
CA ALA A 23 23.22 -20.15 0.41
C ALA A 23 23.70 -18.85 -0.26
N ALA A 24 22.85 -17.83 -0.29
CA ALA A 24 23.21 -16.53 -0.81
C ALA A 24 24.56 -16.06 -0.24
N ALA A 25 25.42 -15.47 -1.07
CA ALA A 25 26.72 -14.97 -0.65
C ALA A 25 26.58 -14.07 0.60
N PRO A 26 27.55 -14.07 1.53
CA PRO A 26 27.48 -13.27 2.76
C PRO A 26 27.17 -11.78 2.50
N GLU A 27 27.71 -11.24 1.41
CA GLU A 27 27.47 -9.87 0.97
C GLU A 27 26.00 -9.63 0.56
N THR A 28 25.42 -10.56 -0.21
CA THR A 28 24.01 -10.52 -0.61
C THR A 28 23.09 -10.52 0.60
N ARG A 29 23.39 -11.35 1.60
CA ARG A 29 22.63 -11.39 2.85
C ARG A 29 22.73 -10.07 3.61
N ALA A 30 23.93 -9.47 3.69
CA ALA A 30 24.14 -8.19 4.34
C ALA A 30 23.36 -7.06 3.64
N HIS A 31 23.34 -7.03 2.31
CA HIS A 31 22.51 -6.10 1.54
C HIS A 31 21.00 -6.30 1.82
N LEU A 32 20.54 -7.55 1.87
CA LEU A 32 19.15 -7.85 2.16
C LEU A 32 18.73 -7.40 3.56
N GLU A 33 19.53 -7.65 4.58
CA GLU A 33 19.26 -7.24 5.96
C GLU A 33 19.24 -5.70 6.10
N ARG A 34 20.22 -5.00 5.52
CA ARG A 34 20.23 -3.52 5.48
C ARG A 34 19.03 -2.97 4.74
N GLY A 35 18.73 -3.54 3.57
CA GLY A 35 17.60 -3.11 2.74
C GLY A 35 16.26 -3.25 3.48
N ARG A 36 16.04 -4.35 4.18
CA ARG A 36 14.85 -4.58 5.03
C ARG A 36 14.78 -3.57 6.18
N SER A 37 15.87 -3.39 6.90
CA SER A 37 15.91 -2.41 7.99
C SER A 37 15.59 -1.00 7.51
N LEU A 38 16.17 -0.57 6.41
CA LEU A 38 15.90 0.75 5.82
C LEU A 38 14.45 0.88 5.33
N PHE A 39 13.90 -0.18 4.76
CA PHE A 39 12.50 -0.25 4.34
C PHE A 39 11.53 -0.08 5.53
N ASP A 40 11.79 -0.79 6.62
CA ASP A 40 10.95 -0.73 7.84
C ASP A 40 10.98 0.67 8.50
N HIS A 41 12.08 1.41 8.32
CA HIS A 41 12.23 2.80 8.78
C HIS A 41 11.79 3.85 7.73
N GLY A 42 11.17 3.45 6.63
CA GLY A 42 10.67 4.36 5.61
C GLY A 42 11.74 5.06 4.76
N ARG A 43 13.00 4.62 4.82
CA ARG A 43 14.11 5.17 4.04
C ARG A 43 14.13 4.59 2.62
N TRP A 44 13.13 4.97 1.85
CA TRP A 44 12.80 4.32 0.57
C TRP A 44 13.92 4.33 -0.47
N THR A 45 14.67 5.42 -0.57
CA THR A 45 15.79 5.54 -1.52
C THR A 45 16.92 4.59 -1.19
N ASP A 46 17.34 4.59 0.07
CA ASP A 46 18.46 3.77 0.54
C ASP A 46 18.04 2.29 0.58
N ALA A 47 16.81 2.02 1.01
CA ALA A 47 16.24 0.66 0.97
C ALA A 47 16.26 0.11 -0.45
N ARG A 48 15.82 0.91 -1.43
CA ARG A 48 15.82 0.49 -2.84
C ARG A 48 17.20 0.15 -3.35
N TYR A 49 18.22 0.95 -3.00
CA TYR A 49 19.59 0.68 -3.39
C TYR A 49 20.09 -0.67 -2.85
N GLU A 50 19.95 -0.89 -1.55
CA GLU A 50 20.37 -2.12 -0.88
C GLU A 50 19.61 -3.35 -1.39
N LEU A 51 18.29 -3.22 -1.60
CA LEU A 51 17.44 -4.29 -2.13
C LEU A 51 17.77 -4.66 -3.58
N LEU A 52 18.19 -3.70 -4.42
CA LEU A 52 18.65 -3.99 -5.78
C LEU A 52 19.93 -4.80 -5.74
N LYS A 53 20.90 -4.46 -4.86
CA LYS A 53 22.12 -5.23 -4.66
C LYS A 53 21.83 -6.65 -4.14
N ALA A 54 20.92 -6.76 -3.17
CA ALA A 54 20.48 -8.07 -2.67
C ALA A 54 19.84 -8.91 -3.79
N ARG A 55 19.05 -8.29 -4.67
CA ARG A 55 18.37 -8.96 -5.78
C ARG A 55 19.36 -9.49 -6.84
N GLU A 56 20.40 -8.71 -7.15
CA GLU A 56 21.45 -9.11 -8.10
C GLU A 56 22.19 -10.38 -7.66
N GLY A 57 22.44 -10.51 -6.35
CA GLY A 57 23.16 -11.66 -5.77
C GLY A 57 22.26 -12.78 -5.23
N ALA A 58 20.92 -12.62 -5.28
CA ALA A 58 20.00 -13.62 -4.76
C ALA A 58 19.98 -14.89 -5.62
N ASP A 59 19.85 -16.03 -4.95
CA ASP A 59 19.66 -17.31 -5.61
C ASP A 59 18.35 -17.30 -6.42
N ARG A 60 18.44 -17.66 -7.70
CA ARG A 60 17.28 -17.69 -8.62
C ARG A 60 16.25 -18.75 -8.24
N ASP A 61 16.65 -19.75 -7.50
CA ASP A 61 15.77 -20.83 -7.04
C ASP A 61 15.09 -20.48 -5.70
N ASP A 62 15.60 -19.49 -4.97
CA ASP A 62 14.94 -18.97 -3.75
C ASP A 62 13.80 -18.00 -4.09
N ARG A 63 12.69 -18.57 -4.58
CA ARG A 63 11.50 -17.81 -4.98
C ARG A 63 10.89 -16.97 -3.86
N LEU A 64 10.97 -17.42 -2.62
CA LEU A 64 10.40 -16.69 -1.49
C LEU A 64 11.18 -15.41 -1.19
N THR A 65 12.50 -15.51 -1.12
CA THR A 65 13.38 -14.33 -0.93
C THR A 65 13.24 -13.37 -2.11
N LEU A 66 13.25 -13.85 -3.35
CA LEU A 66 13.06 -13.01 -4.53
C LEU A 66 11.69 -12.31 -4.53
N GLN A 67 10.62 -13.01 -4.19
CA GLN A 67 9.28 -12.41 -4.09
C GLN A 67 9.24 -11.30 -3.03
N GLN A 68 9.88 -11.50 -1.89
CA GLN A 68 9.93 -10.48 -0.84
C GLN A 68 10.74 -9.25 -1.27
N ILE A 69 11.90 -9.46 -1.90
CA ILE A 69 12.72 -8.36 -2.43
C ILE A 69 11.94 -7.58 -3.50
N ASP A 70 11.35 -8.27 -4.47
CA ASP A 70 10.59 -7.65 -5.56
C ASP A 70 9.38 -6.88 -5.04
N TYR A 71 8.69 -7.39 -4.00
CA TYR A 71 7.63 -6.67 -3.30
C TYR A 71 8.14 -5.37 -2.68
N GLN A 72 9.22 -5.43 -1.89
CA GLN A 72 9.79 -4.27 -1.23
C GLN A 72 10.30 -3.23 -2.24
N LEU A 73 10.91 -3.67 -3.34
CA LEU A 73 11.31 -2.79 -4.45
C LEU A 73 10.12 -2.08 -5.10
N ALA A 74 9.02 -2.81 -5.35
CA ALA A 74 7.79 -2.23 -5.89
C ALA A 74 7.18 -1.19 -4.94
N VAL A 75 7.17 -1.47 -3.62
CA VAL A 75 6.73 -0.50 -2.61
C VAL A 75 7.63 0.73 -2.58
N CYS A 76 8.95 0.57 -2.60
CA CYS A 76 9.88 1.70 -2.67
C CYS A 76 9.62 2.57 -3.91
N ALA A 77 9.42 1.95 -5.07
CA ALA A 77 9.11 2.66 -6.31
C ALA A 77 7.81 3.47 -6.21
N LEU A 78 6.76 2.89 -5.60
CA LEU A 78 5.49 3.59 -5.34
C LEU A 78 5.67 4.77 -4.39
N LYS A 79 6.37 4.57 -3.26
CA LYS A 79 6.60 5.61 -2.24
C LYS A 79 7.44 6.77 -2.78
N LEU A 80 8.37 6.49 -3.67
CA LEU A 80 9.20 7.50 -4.35
C LEU A 80 8.51 8.16 -5.55
N GLY A 81 7.33 7.69 -5.96
CA GLY A 81 6.67 8.13 -7.17
C GLY A 81 7.50 7.88 -8.44
N SER A 82 8.34 6.84 -8.42
CA SER A 82 9.26 6.52 -9.52
C SER A 82 8.52 6.22 -10.82
N ARG A 83 9.11 6.59 -11.96
CA ARG A 83 8.51 6.37 -13.29
C ARG A 83 8.31 4.89 -13.61
N ASP A 84 9.14 4.01 -13.05
CA ASP A 84 9.10 2.57 -13.24
C ASP A 84 8.17 1.84 -12.27
N ALA A 85 7.51 2.54 -11.34
CA ALA A 85 6.65 1.93 -10.33
C ALA A 85 5.54 1.05 -10.95
N GLU A 86 4.84 1.55 -11.96
CA GLU A 86 3.75 0.82 -12.62
C GLU A 86 4.28 -0.44 -13.35
N ALA A 87 5.45 -0.34 -14.00
CA ALA A 87 6.08 -1.49 -14.64
C ALA A 87 6.51 -2.56 -13.62
N MET A 88 7.07 -2.13 -12.48
CA MET A 88 7.47 -3.04 -11.39
C MET A 88 6.27 -3.78 -10.79
N LEU A 89 5.14 -3.09 -10.61
CA LEU A 89 3.90 -3.70 -10.13
C LEU A 89 3.34 -4.73 -11.10
N ALA A 90 3.30 -4.40 -12.38
CA ALA A 90 2.82 -5.31 -13.42
C ALA A 90 3.70 -6.56 -13.50
N ASP A 91 5.02 -6.39 -13.44
CA ASP A 91 5.99 -7.47 -13.46
C ASP A 91 5.90 -8.35 -12.19
N PHE A 92 5.73 -7.74 -11.01
CA PHE A 92 5.49 -8.47 -9.77
C PHE A 92 4.22 -9.34 -9.86
N SER A 93 3.08 -8.75 -10.25
CA SER A 93 1.81 -9.46 -10.35
C SER A 93 1.86 -10.58 -11.39
N LYS A 94 2.63 -10.40 -12.47
CA LYS A 94 2.83 -11.44 -13.50
C LYS A 94 3.71 -12.59 -12.99
N ARG A 95 4.79 -12.30 -12.25
CA ARG A 95 5.70 -13.32 -11.71
C ARG A 95 5.12 -14.06 -10.50
N TYR A 96 4.31 -13.37 -9.69
CA TYR A 96 3.76 -13.88 -8.43
C TYR A 96 2.24 -13.68 -8.35
N PRO A 97 1.44 -14.31 -9.25
CA PRO A 97 0.00 -14.06 -9.33
C PRO A 97 -0.74 -14.40 -8.03
N GLU A 98 -0.28 -15.44 -7.32
CA GLU A 98 -0.88 -15.91 -6.06
C GLU A 98 -0.25 -15.25 -4.80
N SER A 99 0.55 -14.21 -4.97
CA SER A 99 1.20 -13.55 -3.85
C SER A 99 0.21 -12.82 -2.96
N VAL A 100 0.36 -13.01 -1.66
CA VAL A 100 -0.39 -12.27 -0.62
C VAL A 100 -0.14 -10.76 -0.69
N TYR A 101 1.01 -10.33 -1.22
CA TYR A 101 1.38 -8.93 -1.38
C TYR A 101 0.63 -8.19 -2.49
N ASN A 102 -0.03 -8.92 -3.40
CA ASN A 102 -0.77 -8.30 -4.50
C ASN A 102 -1.87 -7.36 -4.02
N ASN A 103 -2.51 -7.67 -2.88
CA ASN A 103 -3.54 -6.81 -2.30
C ASN A 103 -2.97 -5.46 -1.82
N ASP A 104 -1.85 -5.52 -1.11
CA ASP A 104 -1.15 -4.33 -0.60
C ASP A 104 -0.63 -3.44 -1.72
N LEU A 105 -0.08 -4.05 -2.77
CA LEU A 105 0.43 -3.33 -3.93
C LEU A 105 -0.71 -2.63 -4.70
N ARG A 106 -1.87 -3.28 -4.90
CA ARG A 106 -3.04 -2.66 -5.53
C ARG A 106 -3.56 -1.49 -4.73
N PHE A 107 -3.63 -1.63 -3.39
CA PHE A 107 -4.02 -0.56 -2.49
C PHE A 107 -3.05 0.63 -2.58
N ALA A 108 -1.74 0.38 -2.47
CA ALA A 108 -0.72 1.42 -2.59
C ALA A 108 -0.72 2.12 -3.96
N GLN A 109 -0.97 1.36 -5.03
CA GLN A 109 -1.12 1.92 -6.39
C GLN A 109 -2.35 2.83 -6.49
N GLY A 110 -3.47 2.43 -5.90
CA GLY A 110 -4.68 3.27 -5.83
C GLY A 110 -4.40 4.60 -5.12
N LEU A 111 -3.67 4.57 -3.99
CA LEU A 111 -3.26 5.79 -3.28
C LEU A 111 -2.33 6.68 -4.14
N LEU A 112 -1.40 6.10 -4.88
CA LEU A 112 -0.53 6.84 -5.80
C LEU A 112 -1.36 7.55 -6.89
N TYR A 113 -2.34 6.87 -7.49
CA TYR A 113 -3.21 7.49 -8.49
C TYR A 113 -4.09 8.60 -7.89
N CYS A 114 -4.57 8.43 -6.65
CA CYS A 114 -5.27 9.51 -5.93
C CYS A 114 -4.38 10.75 -5.76
N SER A 115 -3.11 10.57 -5.37
CA SER A 115 -2.18 11.70 -5.21
C SER A 115 -1.86 12.43 -6.51
N ARG A 116 -2.05 11.78 -7.66
CA ARG A 116 -1.90 12.35 -9.01
C ARG A 116 -3.23 12.86 -9.59
N SER A 117 -4.32 12.77 -8.85
CA SER A 117 -5.68 13.09 -9.32
C SER A 117 -6.15 12.23 -10.51
N GLU A 118 -5.54 11.05 -10.69
CA GLU A 118 -5.90 10.07 -11.72
C GLU A 118 -7.00 9.13 -11.20
N TYR A 119 -8.19 9.69 -10.92
CA TYR A 119 -9.24 9.02 -10.14
C TYR A 119 -9.81 7.75 -10.81
N ASP A 120 -9.92 7.70 -12.13
CA ASP A 120 -10.39 6.49 -12.83
C ASP A 120 -9.42 5.31 -12.66
N LYS A 121 -8.12 5.59 -12.71
CA LYS A 121 -7.10 4.57 -12.43
C LYS A 121 -7.12 4.16 -10.96
N ALA A 122 -7.30 5.11 -10.04
CA ALA A 122 -7.42 4.81 -8.61
C ALA A 122 -8.61 3.87 -8.36
N LEU A 123 -9.78 4.16 -8.94
CA LEU A 123 -10.97 3.30 -8.84
C LEU A 123 -10.74 1.90 -9.40
N ALA A 124 -10.06 1.78 -10.55
CA ALA A 124 -9.72 0.49 -11.15
C ALA A 124 -8.81 -0.34 -10.23
N CYS A 125 -7.90 0.30 -9.49
CA CYS A 125 -7.06 -0.35 -8.51
C CYS A 125 -7.85 -0.73 -7.26
N PHE A 126 -8.59 0.19 -6.67
CA PHE A 126 -9.38 -0.03 -5.47
C PHE A 126 -10.48 -1.08 -5.66
N GLY A 127 -11.10 -1.16 -6.84
CA GLY A 127 -12.08 -2.18 -7.17
C GLY A 127 -11.53 -3.62 -7.18
N ARG A 128 -10.21 -3.78 -7.23
CA ARG A 128 -9.52 -5.08 -7.15
C ARG A 128 -8.93 -5.36 -5.76
N VAL A 129 -9.06 -4.44 -4.82
CA VAL A 129 -8.57 -4.60 -3.44
C VAL A 129 -9.54 -5.49 -2.66
N ASN A 130 -9.01 -6.50 -1.99
CA ASN A 130 -9.76 -7.22 -0.98
C ASN A 130 -9.82 -6.34 0.29
N TYR A 131 -10.89 -5.56 0.40
CA TYR A 131 -11.13 -4.64 1.52
C TYR A 131 -11.07 -5.34 2.89
N ARG A 132 -11.58 -6.59 2.99
CA ARG A 132 -11.61 -7.34 4.26
C ARG A 132 -10.23 -7.76 4.73
N ALA A 133 -9.27 -7.88 3.82
CA ALA A 133 -7.88 -8.22 4.13
C ALA A 133 -7.05 -7.01 4.58
N LEU A 134 -7.56 -5.78 4.44
CA LEU A 134 -6.91 -4.59 4.96
C LEU A 134 -7.05 -4.52 6.49
N ASP A 135 -6.02 -4.00 7.16
CA ASP A 135 -6.13 -3.60 8.56
C ASP A 135 -7.07 -2.39 8.73
N ARG A 136 -7.35 -2.02 9.99
CA ARG A 136 -8.30 -0.93 10.29
C ARG A 136 -7.89 0.39 9.65
N THR A 137 -6.65 0.81 9.85
CA THR A 137 -6.13 2.09 9.34
C THR A 137 -6.20 2.17 7.82
N ARG A 138 -5.81 1.08 7.14
CA ARG A 138 -5.90 1.01 5.67
C ARG A 138 -7.34 0.99 5.16
N ARG A 139 -8.27 0.37 5.89
CA ARG A 139 -9.70 0.43 5.53
C ARG A 139 -10.25 1.85 5.64
N GLU A 140 -9.96 2.56 6.72
CA GLU A 140 -10.37 3.95 6.90
C GLU A 140 -9.74 4.87 5.85
N GLN A 141 -8.47 4.65 5.49
CA GLN A 141 -7.81 5.37 4.40
C GLN A 141 -8.45 5.06 3.04
N TYR A 142 -8.82 3.80 2.78
CA TYR A 142 -9.55 3.39 1.59
C TYR A 142 -10.92 4.11 1.54
N ASP A 143 -11.67 4.08 2.62
CA ASP A 143 -13.00 4.70 2.71
C ASP A 143 -12.90 6.21 2.52
N LEU A 144 -11.90 6.89 3.12
CA LEU A 144 -11.68 8.31 2.90
C LEU A 144 -11.41 8.62 1.42
N ARG A 145 -10.55 7.84 0.74
CA ARG A 145 -10.22 8.08 -0.68
C ARG A 145 -11.40 7.80 -1.59
N MET A 146 -12.14 6.72 -1.34
CA MET A 146 -13.36 6.41 -2.10
C MET A 146 -14.43 7.49 -1.90
N GLY A 147 -14.68 7.91 -0.66
CA GLY A 147 -15.60 9.00 -0.35
C GLY A 147 -15.22 10.30 -1.06
N TYR A 148 -13.93 10.65 -1.06
CA TYR A 148 -13.43 11.83 -1.78
C TYR A 148 -13.65 11.75 -3.29
N ILE A 149 -13.41 10.59 -3.91
CA ILE A 149 -13.64 10.39 -5.36
C ILE A 149 -15.12 10.52 -5.72
N GLU A 150 -16.01 9.90 -4.95
CA GLU A 150 -17.46 9.99 -5.18
C GLU A 150 -17.99 11.40 -4.90
N PHE A 151 -17.44 12.10 -3.90
CA PHE A 151 -17.72 13.51 -3.67
C PHE A 151 -17.36 14.39 -4.89
N GLY A 152 -16.20 14.18 -5.49
CA GLY A 152 -15.76 14.89 -6.68
C GLY A 152 -16.57 14.56 -7.95
N ARG A 153 -17.39 13.52 -7.90
CA ARG A 153 -18.35 13.12 -8.94
C ARG A 153 -19.78 13.61 -8.65
N ASP A 154 -19.96 14.41 -7.60
CA ASP A 154 -21.24 14.86 -7.08
C ASP A 154 -22.18 13.72 -6.61
N ASP A 155 -21.67 12.49 -6.46
CA ASP A 155 -22.40 11.36 -5.86
C ASP A 155 -22.30 11.42 -4.33
N TYR A 156 -23.02 12.39 -3.76
CA TYR A 156 -22.97 12.65 -2.32
C TYR A 156 -23.51 11.50 -1.48
N ASP A 157 -24.46 10.70 -1.98
CA ASP A 157 -24.98 9.56 -1.25
C ASP A 157 -23.94 8.45 -1.11
N ARG A 158 -23.23 8.16 -2.18
CA ARG A 158 -22.11 7.20 -2.13
C ARG A 158 -20.95 7.73 -1.31
N ALA A 159 -20.61 9.01 -1.44
CA ALA A 159 -19.57 9.64 -0.63
C ALA A 159 -19.86 9.50 0.87
N MET A 160 -21.09 9.82 1.30
CA MET A 160 -21.54 9.64 2.69
C MET A 160 -21.41 8.20 3.16
N THR A 161 -21.75 7.20 2.33
CA THR A 161 -21.62 5.78 2.67
C THR A 161 -20.18 5.38 3.04
N TYR A 162 -19.20 5.98 2.39
CA TYR A 162 -17.79 5.76 2.71
C TYR A 162 -17.35 6.53 3.95
N PHE A 163 -17.67 7.82 4.05
CA PHE A 163 -17.28 8.63 5.20
C PHE A 163 -17.88 8.14 6.53
N ASP A 164 -19.07 7.54 6.51
CA ASP A 164 -19.72 6.98 7.71
C ASP A 164 -19.00 5.75 8.29
N ARG A 165 -18.11 5.11 7.54
CA ARG A 165 -17.31 3.98 8.02
C ARG A 165 -16.10 4.40 8.82
N ILE A 166 -15.72 5.70 8.77
CA ILE A 166 -14.53 6.23 9.42
C ILE A 166 -14.84 6.50 10.90
N ASN A 167 -14.02 5.89 11.77
CA ASN A 167 -14.23 5.99 13.21
C ASN A 167 -13.95 7.42 13.72
N PRO A 168 -14.74 7.96 14.67
CA PRO A 168 -14.50 9.28 15.26
C PRO A 168 -13.14 9.47 15.96
N GLN A 169 -12.45 8.40 16.33
CA GLN A 169 -11.09 8.45 16.91
C GLN A 169 -9.98 8.25 15.87
N SER A 170 -10.34 8.15 14.58
CA SER A 170 -9.38 8.01 13.50
C SER A 170 -8.69 9.33 13.18
N GLU A 171 -7.43 9.28 12.78
CA GLU A 171 -6.72 10.40 12.17
C GLU A 171 -7.40 10.95 10.90
N PHE A 172 -8.23 10.12 10.24
CA PHE A 172 -8.98 10.48 9.04
C PHE A 172 -10.33 11.13 9.33
N TYR A 173 -10.75 11.21 10.60
CA TYR A 173 -12.11 11.61 10.95
C TYR A 173 -12.42 13.06 10.60
N ASP A 174 -11.52 14.00 10.88
CA ASP A 174 -11.74 15.41 10.56
C ASP A 174 -11.91 15.64 9.06
N HIS A 175 -11.15 14.89 8.24
CA HIS A 175 -11.32 14.92 6.79
C HIS A 175 -12.71 14.43 6.38
N ALA A 176 -13.16 13.30 6.92
CA ALA A 176 -14.50 12.78 6.64
C ALA A 176 -15.60 13.74 7.14
N LEU A 177 -15.46 14.29 8.35
CA LEU A 177 -16.41 15.22 8.93
C LEU A 177 -16.54 16.49 8.09
N TYR A 178 -15.43 17.01 7.57
CA TYR A 178 -15.46 18.18 6.69
C TYR A 178 -16.33 17.92 5.44
N TYR A 179 -16.10 16.83 4.71
CA TYR A 179 -16.89 16.53 3.52
C TYR A 179 -18.35 16.22 3.86
N LYS A 180 -18.62 15.54 4.96
CA LYS A 180 -19.99 15.28 5.44
C LYS A 180 -20.71 16.60 5.76
N SER A 181 -20.04 17.52 6.45
CA SER A 181 -20.61 18.84 6.78
C SER A 181 -20.84 19.68 5.53
N TYR A 182 -19.94 19.61 4.57
CA TYR A 182 -20.12 20.27 3.27
C TYR A 182 -21.32 19.71 2.50
N ILE A 183 -21.47 18.39 2.44
CA ILE A 183 -22.61 17.74 1.79
C ILE A 183 -23.91 18.19 2.46
N ALA A 184 -23.96 18.26 3.79
CA ALA A 184 -25.12 18.75 4.51
C ALA A 184 -25.41 20.22 4.18
N TYR A 185 -24.39 21.07 4.13
CA TYR A 185 -24.51 22.45 3.71
C TYR A 185 -25.07 22.56 2.27
N ALA A 186 -24.54 21.79 1.32
CA ALA A 186 -25.01 21.77 -0.06
C ALA A 186 -26.46 21.28 -0.20
N ARG A 187 -26.94 20.46 0.75
CA ARG A 187 -28.32 19.96 0.84
C ARG A 187 -29.22 20.84 1.70
N GLU A 188 -28.77 22.02 2.10
CA GLU A 188 -29.49 22.97 2.94
C GLU A 188 -29.87 22.41 4.33
N GLN A 189 -29.18 21.35 4.78
CA GLN A 189 -29.32 20.76 6.11
C GLN A 189 -28.44 21.54 7.11
N TYR A 190 -28.78 22.82 7.30
CA TYR A 190 -27.90 23.79 7.98
C TYR A 190 -27.58 23.44 9.42
N ASP A 191 -28.51 22.89 10.19
CA ASP A 191 -28.29 22.52 11.60
C ASP A 191 -27.22 21.41 11.70
N TRP A 192 -27.28 20.44 10.80
CA TRP A 192 -26.31 19.35 10.76
C TRP A 192 -24.93 19.85 10.27
N ALA A 193 -24.92 20.66 9.23
CA ALA A 193 -23.70 21.30 8.71
C ALA A 193 -23.01 22.15 9.78
N ARG A 194 -23.77 22.97 10.51
CA ARG A 194 -23.31 23.80 11.62
C ARG A 194 -22.61 22.95 12.68
N SER A 195 -23.29 21.92 13.17
CA SER A 195 -22.75 21.05 14.21
C SER A 195 -21.41 20.41 13.78
N GLY A 196 -21.30 20.02 12.52
CA GLY A 196 -20.08 19.46 11.96
C GLY A 196 -18.94 20.49 11.89
N PHE A 197 -19.21 21.68 11.36
CA PHE A 197 -18.20 22.74 11.26
C PHE A 197 -17.77 23.30 12.63
N GLU A 198 -18.68 23.38 13.61
CA GLU A 198 -18.34 23.75 15.00
C GLU A 198 -17.32 22.79 15.62
N ARG A 199 -17.46 21.50 15.37
CA ARG A 199 -16.49 20.50 15.83
C ARG A 199 -15.12 20.65 15.16
N LEU A 200 -15.11 21.12 13.91
CA LEU A 200 -13.89 21.32 13.14
C LEU A 200 -13.14 22.63 13.49
N LEU A 201 -13.70 23.54 14.32
CA LEU A 201 -13.01 24.76 14.74
C LEU A 201 -11.66 24.53 15.44
N LYS A 202 -11.49 23.34 16.05
CA LYS A 202 -10.23 22.94 16.73
C LYS A 202 -9.37 21.99 15.87
N SER A 203 -9.79 21.70 14.66
CA SER A 203 -9.05 20.85 13.75
C SER A 203 -7.83 21.57 13.20
N GLU A 204 -6.68 20.93 13.21
CA GLU A 204 -5.46 21.47 12.59
C GLU A 204 -5.65 21.69 11.08
N ALA A 205 -6.38 20.78 10.41
CA ALA A 205 -6.57 20.83 8.97
C ALA A 205 -7.70 21.77 8.53
N TYR A 206 -8.74 21.98 9.36
CA TYR A 206 -9.98 22.65 8.95
C TYR A 206 -10.40 23.83 9.85
N GLY A 207 -9.66 24.11 10.93
CA GLY A 207 -9.99 25.18 11.88
C GLY A 207 -10.05 26.56 11.25
N GLU A 208 -9.29 26.81 10.19
CA GLU A 208 -9.32 28.09 9.46
C GLU A 208 -10.48 28.19 8.46
N VAL A 209 -10.94 27.06 7.90
CA VAL A 209 -12.01 27.08 6.90
C VAL A 209 -13.41 26.91 7.51
N ALA A 210 -13.53 26.27 8.67
CA ALA A 210 -14.81 26.03 9.33
C ALA A 210 -15.58 27.32 9.65
N PRO A 211 -14.97 28.42 10.16
CA PRO A 211 -15.67 29.69 10.41
C PRO A 211 -16.33 30.28 9.17
N TYR A 212 -15.72 30.11 7.99
CA TYR A 212 -16.30 30.57 6.74
C TYR A 212 -17.66 29.90 6.46
N TYR A 213 -17.75 28.58 6.60
CA TYR A 213 -19.02 27.87 6.41
C TYR A 213 -20.04 28.19 7.48
N LEU A 214 -19.63 28.39 8.73
CA LEU A 214 -20.55 28.83 9.79
C LEU A 214 -21.15 30.19 9.45
N LEU A 215 -20.37 31.16 8.99
CA LEU A 215 -20.86 32.43 8.54
C LEU A 215 -21.82 32.32 7.33
N GLN A 216 -21.47 31.46 6.37
CA GLN A 216 -22.36 31.20 5.21
C GLN A 216 -23.71 30.61 5.64
N ILE A 217 -23.71 29.72 6.65
CA ILE A 217 -24.94 29.14 7.20
C ILE A 217 -25.81 30.22 7.88
N GLU A 218 -25.20 31.10 8.70
CA GLU A 218 -25.92 32.22 9.32
C GLU A 218 -26.58 33.11 8.24
N PHE A 219 -25.80 33.46 7.22
CA PHE A 219 -26.33 34.26 6.11
C PHE A 219 -27.50 33.59 5.39
N LYS A 220 -27.37 32.29 5.09
CA LYS A 220 -28.43 31.50 4.42
C LYS A 220 -29.71 31.38 5.27
N GLN A 221 -29.60 31.36 6.60
CA GLN A 221 -30.72 31.29 7.53
C GLN A 221 -31.33 32.68 7.87
N GLY A 222 -30.75 33.77 7.33
CA GLY A 222 -31.22 35.12 7.56
C GLY A 222 -30.86 35.70 8.95
N ASN A 223 -29.92 35.11 9.65
CA ASN A 223 -29.39 35.56 10.93
C ASN A 223 -28.24 36.56 10.70
N TYR A 224 -28.53 37.84 10.60
CA TYR A 224 -27.50 38.89 10.39
C TYR A 224 -27.14 39.58 11.71
#